data_37ce198a5280b40a50fc0e27a6b8d80d
#
_entry.id   37ce198a5280b40a50fc0e27a6b8d80d
#
_cell.length_a   1.000
_cell.length_b   1.000
_cell.length_c   1.000
_cell.angle_alpha   90.00
_cell.angle_beta   90.00
_cell.angle_gamma   90.00
#
_symmetry.space_group_name_H-M   'P 1'
#
loop_
_entity.id
_entity.type
_entity.pdbx_description
1 polymer ?
#
loop_
_entity_poly.entity_id
_entity_poly.type
_entity_poly.pdbx_seq_one_letter_code
_entity_poly.pdbx_strand_id
1 'polypeptide(L)'
;MRSMLIEEAKKQGKEYGYYFKEVTSGFTLTGEGGSLNSFNVTPLEVYRIYVDGRPDELVRGVDLIGTPLSMFSNIVCGGDAPSVFTGECGAESGWVPVTASSPMILVNKIETQRRQKSRDLPPILPAPQNN
;
A
#
# COMPACT_ATOMS: atom_id res chain seq x y z
N MET A 1 11.16 -1.78 13.64
CA MET A 1 9.84 -1.81 12.94
C MET A 1 9.17 -3.18 12.99
N ARG A 2 9.80 -4.30 12.52
CA ARG A 2 9.16 -5.64 12.52
C ARG A 2 8.69 -6.10 13.91
N SER A 3 9.53 -5.99 14.93
CA SER A 3 9.17 -6.33 16.31
C SER A 3 7.99 -5.49 16.83
N MET A 4 7.98 -4.20 16.52
CA MET A 4 6.91 -3.29 16.91
C MET A 4 5.59 -3.62 16.21
N LEU A 5 5.62 -4.04 14.92
CA LEU A 5 4.43 -4.53 14.22
C LEU A 5 3.85 -5.78 14.90
N ILE A 6 4.71 -6.72 15.28
CA ILE A 6 4.30 -7.95 15.99
C ILE A 6 3.71 -7.61 17.37
N GLU A 7 4.33 -6.70 18.11
CA GLU A 7 3.82 -6.26 19.41
C GLU A 7 2.46 -5.57 19.28
N GLU A 8 2.31 -4.69 18.30
CA GLU A 8 1.06 -4.00 18.07
C GLU A 8 -0.06 -4.97 17.63
N ALA A 9 0.26 -5.93 16.76
CA ALA A 9 -0.68 -6.99 16.37
C ALA A 9 -1.11 -7.84 17.59
N LYS A 10 -0.17 -8.19 18.49
CA LYS A 10 -0.47 -8.91 19.74
C LYS A 10 -1.38 -8.11 20.66
N LYS A 11 -1.12 -6.81 20.85
CA LYS A 11 -1.98 -5.93 21.65
C LYS A 11 -3.41 -5.89 21.16
N GLN A 12 -3.59 -5.96 19.83
CA GLN A 12 -4.90 -5.98 19.20
C GLN A 12 -5.53 -7.38 19.09
N GLY A 13 -4.88 -8.43 19.58
CA GLY A 13 -5.36 -9.81 19.48
C GLY A 13 -5.41 -10.33 18.05
N LYS A 14 -4.55 -9.82 17.16
CA LYS A 14 -4.46 -10.25 15.76
C LYS A 14 -3.40 -11.33 15.59
N GLU A 15 -3.64 -12.24 14.65
CA GLU A 15 -2.68 -13.29 14.31
C GLU A 15 -1.47 -12.77 13.52
N TYR A 16 -1.65 -11.66 12.81
CA TYR A 16 -0.62 -11.04 11.96
C TYR A 16 -0.83 -9.53 11.80
N GLY A 17 0.25 -8.86 11.41
CA GLY A 17 0.22 -7.52 10.85
C GLY A 17 0.59 -7.53 9.36
N TYR A 18 0.20 -6.51 8.61
CA TYR A 18 0.61 -6.35 7.22
C TYR A 18 1.88 -5.51 7.11
N TYR A 19 2.78 -5.95 6.23
CA TYR A 19 3.94 -5.17 5.78
C TYR A 19 3.80 -4.86 4.30
N PHE A 20 3.65 -3.60 3.98
CA PHE A 20 3.59 -3.07 2.62
C PHE A 20 4.99 -2.59 2.24
N LYS A 21 5.65 -3.32 1.36
CA LYS A 21 7.06 -3.09 1.02
C LYS A 21 7.23 -2.12 -0.13
N GLU A 22 6.46 -2.30 -1.18
CA GLU A 22 6.51 -1.49 -2.40
C GLU A 22 5.11 -1.14 -2.89
N VAL A 23 5.02 0.01 -3.56
CA VAL A 23 3.78 0.49 -4.18
C VAL A 23 4.01 0.78 -5.66
N THR A 24 2.98 0.54 -6.49
CA THR A 24 3.03 0.84 -7.92
C THR A 24 2.41 2.18 -8.26
N SER A 25 1.31 2.49 -7.60
CA SER A 25 0.52 3.68 -7.89
C SER A 25 -0.39 4.04 -6.72
N GLY A 26 -0.99 5.18 -6.82
CA GLY A 26 -2.00 5.64 -5.88
C GLY A 26 -2.57 6.96 -6.33
N PHE A 27 -3.64 7.37 -5.69
CA PHE A 27 -4.20 8.70 -5.89
C PHE A 27 -4.81 9.22 -4.58
N THR A 28 -4.88 10.54 -4.50
CA THR A 28 -5.56 11.23 -3.41
C THR A 28 -6.60 12.17 -4.03
N LEU A 29 -7.83 12.05 -3.57
CA LEU A 29 -8.89 12.99 -3.91
C LEU A 29 -9.00 14.00 -2.78
N THR A 30 -8.69 15.25 -3.09
CA THR A 30 -8.84 16.39 -2.19
C THR A 30 -9.63 17.45 -2.96
N GLY A 31 -10.86 17.70 -2.59
CA GLY A 31 -11.73 18.63 -3.33
C GLY A 31 -12.45 19.60 -2.41
N GLU A 32 -12.63 20.83 -2.90
CA GLU A 32 -13.64 21.74 -2.38
C GLU A 32 -15.02 21.28 -2.86
N GLY A 33 -16.04 21.36 -2.01
CA GLY A 33 -17.42 21.10 -2.43
C GLY A 33 -18.03 19.77 -1.98
N GLY A 34 -17.62 19.24 -0.83
CA GLY A 34 -18.32 18.15 -0.15
C GLY A 34 -17.91 16.73 -0.53
N SER A 35 -16.91 16.57 -1.37
CA SER A 35 -16.27 15.27 -1.57
C SER A 35 -15.43 14.91 -0.35
N LEU A 36 -15.59 13.68 0.14
CA LEU A 36 -14.74 13.17 1.21
C LEU A 36 -13.30 13.04 0.69
N ASN A 37 -12.36 13.65 1.41
CA ASN A 37 -10.95 13.44 1.15
C ASN A 37 -10.65 11.94 1.29
N SER A 38 -10.09 11.34 0.25
CA SER A 38 -9.81 9.92 0.24
C SER A 38 -8.51 9.62 -0.50
N PHE A 39 -7.90 8.50 -0.16
CA PHE A 39 -6.78 7.96 -0.91
C PHE A 39 -7.01 6.49 -1.25
N ASN A 40 -6.38 6.07 -2.32
CA ASN A 40 -6.19 4.67 -2.67
C ASN A 40 -4.72 4.48 -3.05
N VAL A 41 -4.09 3.46 -2.48
CA VAL A 41 -2.72 3.06 -2.82
C VAL A 41 -2.74 1.61 -3.25
N THR A 42 -2.09 1.33 -4.37
CA THR A 42 -1.95 0.01 -4.95
C THR A 42 -0.58 -0.56 -4.61
N PRO A 43 -0.45 -1.40 -3.57
CA PRO A 43 0.80 -2.04 -3.23
C PRO A 43 1.20 -3.09 -4.27
N LEU A 44 2.51 -3.24 -4.44
CA LEU A 44 3.12 -4.28 -5.29
C LEU A 44 3.46 -5.53 -4.47
N GLU A 45 4.13 -5.32 -3.33
CA GLU A 45 4.51 -6.40 -2.42
C GLU A 45 3.88 -6.18 -1.05
N VAL A 46 3.11 -7.16 -0.59
CA VAL A 46 2.46 -7.16 0.72
C VAL A 46 2.72 -8.49 1.42
N TYR A 47 3.15 -8.43 2.67
CA TYR A 47 3.41 -9.60 3.49
C TYR A 47 2.53 -9.61 4.74
N ARG A 48 2.06 -10.79 5.13
CA ARG A 48 1.58 -11.05 6.48
C ARG A 48 2.75 -11.43 7.36
N ILE A 49 2.95 -10.68 8.43
CA ILE A 49 3.95 -10.94 9.45
C ILE A 49 3.23 -11.52 10.65
N TYR A 50 3.45 -12.80 10.90
CA TYR A 50 2.73 -13.51 11.94
C TYR A 50 3.33 -13.30 13.33
N VAL A 51 2.46 -13.26 14.36
CA VAL A 51 2.84 -13.04 15.76
C VAL A 51 3.44 -14.28 16.42
N ASP A 52 3.22 -15.46 15.86
CA ASP A 52 3.73 -16.74 16.36
C ASP A 52 5.10 -17.14 15.80
N GLY A 53 5.65 -16.32 14.91
CA GLY A 53 6.99 -16.54 14.33
C GLY A 53 7.03 -17.49 13.14
N ARG A 54 5.90 -17.96 12.64
CA ARG A 54 5.86 -18.71 11.36
C ARG A 54 6.36 -17.84 10.20
N PRO A 55 6.76 -18.44 9.06
CA PRO A 55 7.25 -17.70 7.90
C PRO A 55 6.27 -16.65 7.40
N ASP A 56 6.81 -15.54 6.91
CA ASP A 56 6.02 -14.46 6.30
C ASP A 56 5.32 -14.98 5.04
N GLU A 57 4.08 -14.56 4.85
CA GLU A 57 3.27 -14.96 3.71
C GLU A 57 3.10 -13.80 2.75
N LEU A 58 3.55 -13.97 1.50
CA LEU A 58 3.29 -13.03 0.42
C LEU A 58 1.81 -13.09 0.03
N VAL A 59 1.11 -11.96 0.09
CA VAL A 59 -0.29 -11.83 -0.31
C VAL A 59 -0.43 -10.87 -1.47
N ARG A 60 -1.47 -11.08 -2.28
CA ARG A 60 -1.75 -10.25 -3.46
C ARG A 60 -3.16 -9.68 -3.42
N GLY A 61 -3.32 -8.55 -4.10
CA GLY A 61 -4.63 -7.94 -4.29
C GLY A 61 -5.18 -7.30 -3.01
N VAL A 62 -4.31 -6.67 -2.25
CA VAL A 62 -4.68 -5.86 -1.08
C VAL A 62 -4.35 -4.42 -1.39
N ASP A 63 -5.36 -3.57 -1.56
CA ASP A 63 -5.19 -2.14 -1.74
C ASP A 63 -5.40 -1.42 -0.40
N LEU A 64 -4.64 -0.33 -0.19
CA LEU A 64 -4.83 0.56 0.96
C LEU A 64 -5.82 1.65 0.58
N ILE A 65 -6.83 1.84 1.42
CA ILE A 65 -7.86 2.86 1.22
C ILE A 65 -8.08 3.63 2.51
N GLY A 66 -8.70 4.78 2.42
CA GLY A 66 -9.08 5.56 3.59
C GLY A 66 -9.03 7.06 3.36
N THR A 67 -9.04 7.80 4.44
CA THR A 67 -8.84 9.25 4.44
C THR A 67 -7.44 9.59 4.98
N PRO A 68 -6.76 10.61 4.42
CA PRO A 68 -5.44 11.01 4.91
C PRO A 68 -5.44 11.31 6.41
N LEU A 69 -6.45 12.01 6.90
CA LEU A 69 -6.54 12.37 8.32
C LEU A 69 -6.63 11.13 9.22
N SER A 70 -7.45 10.15 8.84
CA SER A 70 -7.57 8.90 9.60
C SER A 70 -6.24 8.15 9.61
N MET A 71 -5.56 8.05 8.47
CA MET A 71 -4.28 7.36 8.38
C MET A 71 -3.21 8.03 9.24
N PHE A 72 -3.05 9.36 9.15
CA PHE A 72 -2.07 10.09 9.95
C PHE A 72 -2.34 10.01 11.45
N SER A 73 -3.60 10.04 11.85
CA SER A 73 -3.99 9.92 13.27
C SER A 73 -3.67 8.55 13.87
N ASN A 74 -3.46 7.55 13.04
CA ASN A 74 -3.15 6.18 13.46
C ASN A 74 -1.66 5.83 13.38
N ILE A 75 -0.78 6.79 13.07
CA ILE A 75 0.67 6.56 13.08
C ILE A 75 1.14 6.36 14.53
N VAL A 76 1.77 5.24 14.78
CA VAL A 76 2.35 4.88 16.08
C VAL A 76 3.79 5.35 16.18
N CYS A 77 4.58 5.13 15.13
CA CYS A 77 5.97 5.57 15.07
C CYS A 77 6.52 5.58 13.64
N GLY A 78 7.63 6.25 13.47
CA GLY A 78 8.47 6.23 12.28
C GLY A 78 9.76 5.44 12.49
N GLY A 79 10.35 4.94 11.42
CA GLY A 79 11.68 4.34 11.41
C GLY A 79 12.78 5.39 11.25
N ASP A 80 14.03 4.98 11.42
CA ASP A 80 15.19 5.88 11.43
C ASP A 80 15.77 6.14 10.04
N ALA A 81 15.54 5.25 9.09
CA ALA A 81 16.10 5.34 7.75
C ALA A 81 15.03 5.77 6.73
N PRO A 82 15.18 6.94 6.09
CA PRO A 82 14.28 7.34 5.01
C PRO A 82 14.56 6.53 3.76
N SER A 83 13.50 6.17 3.04
CA SER A 83 13.53 5.70 1.66
C SER A 83 13.09 6.80 0.72
N VAL A 84 13.54 6.72 -0.53
CA VAL A 84 13.22 7.70 -1.57
C VAL A 84 12.37 7.03 -2.63
N PHE A 85 11.24 7.63 -2.90
CA PHE A 85 10.37 7.29 -4.02
C PHE A 85 10.53 8.36 -5.11
N THR A 86 10.67 7.92 -6.34
CA THR A 86 10.64 8.79 -7.52
C THR A 86 9.50 8.36 -8.45
N GLY A 87 8.76 9.30 -8.98
CA GLY A 87 7.63 9.01 -9.84
C GLY A 87 7.12 10.26 -10.53
N GLU A 88 5.90 10.18 -11.02
CA GLU A 88 5.22 11.27 -11.68
C GLU A 88 3.92 11.59 -10.95
N CYS A 89 3.64 12.86 -10.77
CA CYS A 89 2.37 13.35 -10.24
C CYS A 89 1.54 13.94 -11.39
N GLY A 90 0.35 13.37 -11.58
CA GLY A 90 -0.59 13.85 -12.60
C GLY A 90 -1.65 14.75 -12.00
N ALA A 91 -1.91 15.89 -12.66
CA ALA A 91 -2.98 16.81 -12.35
C ALA A 91 -3.55 17.37 -13.66
N GLU A 92 -4.53 18.25 -13.57
CA GLU A 92 -5.18 18.89 -14.73
C GLU A 92 -4.18 19.59 -15.67
N SER A 93 -3.08 20.10 -15.13
CA SER A 93 -2.02 20.77 -15.88
C SER A 93 -0.99 19.83 -16.54
N GLY A 94 -1.12 18.52 -16.37
CA GLY A 94 -0.22 17.49 -16.93
C GLY A 94 0.56 16.72 -15.88
N TRP A 95 1.61 16.04 -16.30
CA TRP A 95 2.46 15.19 -15.48
C TRP A 95 3.76 15.90 -15.14
N VAL A 96 4.16 15.84 -13.88
CA VAL A 96 5.42 16.41 -13.41
C VAL A 96 6.23 15.36 -12.65
N PRO A 97 7.56 15.26 -12.83
CA PRO A 97 8.40 14.41 -12.03
C PRO A 97 8.39 14.85 -10.58
N VAL A 98 8.26 13.88 -9.67
CA VAL A 98 8.26 14.14 -8.22
C VAL A 98 9.17 13.17 -7.50
N THR A 99 9.68 13.62 -6.37
CA THR A 99 10.44 12.80 -5.44
C THR A 99 9.87 12.99 -4.05
N ALA A 100 9.61 11.90 -3.37
CA ALA A 100 9.20 11.89 -1.97
C ALA A 100 10.21 11.09 -1.14
N SER A 101 10.52 11.60 0.04
CA SER A 101 11.36 10.89 1.01
C SER A 101 10.59 10.71 2.31
N SER A 102 10.55 9.50 2.81
CA SER A 102 9.86 9.18 4.05
C SER A 102 10.49 7.97 4.72
N PRO A 103 10.58 7.94 6.05
CA PRO A 103 10.87 6.70 6.75
C PRO A 103 9.70 5.72 6.62
N MET A 104 9.98 4.44 6.89
CA MET A 104 8.92 3.46 7.14
C MET A 104 8.09 3.88 8.34
N ILE A 105 6.78 3.79 8.27
CA ILE A 105 5.87 4.13 9.36
C ILE A 105 5.11 2.89 9.85
N LEU A 106 4.86 2.83 11.14
CA LEU A 106 3.93 1.86 11.74
C LEU A 106 2.60 2.55 12.01
N VAL A 107 1.54 1.96 11.47
CA VAL A 107 0.16 2.42 11.63
C VAL A 107 -0.61 1.34 12.38
N ASN A 108 -1.31 1.69 13.46
CA ASN A 108 -2.06 0.72 14.25
C ASN A 108 -3.36 0.27 13.58
N LYS A 109 -3.91 1.09 12.69
CA LYS A 109 -5.12 0.79 11.92
C LYS A 109 -5.11 1.50 10.58
N ILE A 110 -5.34 0.74 9.51
CA ILE A 110 -5.57 1.25 8.16
C ILE A 110 -6.61 0.37 7.48
N GLU A 111 -7.45 0.97 6.64
CA GLU A 111 -8.43 0.22 5.87
C GLU A 111 -7.80 -0.42 4.65
N THR A 112 -8.20 -1.64 4.37
CA THR A 112 -7.75 -2.38 3.19
C THR A 112 -8.93 -2.89 2.40
N GLN A 113 -8.78 -2.92 1.08
CA GLN A 113 -9.77 -3.45 0.17
C GLN A 113 -9.16 -4.59 -0.65
N ARG A 114 -9.94 -5.66 -0.83
CA ARG A 114 -9.55 -6.73 -1.76
C ARG A 114 -9.75 -6.23 -3.18
N ARG A 115 -8.68 -6.25 -3.99
CA ARG A 115 -8.77 -5.96 -5.42
C ARG A 115 -9.61 -7.02 -6.11
N GLN A 116 -10.56 -6.57 -6.93
CA GLN A 116 -11.31 -7.47 -7.79
C GLN A 116 -10.37 -8.08 -8.82
N LYS A 117 -10.45 -9.40 -9.00
CA LYS A 117 -9.73 -10.06 -10.07
C LYS A 117 -10.34 -9.59 -11.40
N SER A 118 -9.50 -9.08 -12.31
CA SER A 118 -9.91 -8.93 -13.70
C SER A 118 -10.32 -10.30 -14.23
N ARG A 119 -11.45 -10.37 -14.90
CA ARG A 119 -11.89 -11.57 -15.63
C ARG A 119 -11.32 -11.60 -17.04
N ASP A 120 -10.65 -10.54 -17.45
CA ASP A 120 -10.04 -10.44 -18.76
C ASP A 120 -8.84 -11.40 -18.79
N LEU A 121 -8.99 -12.46 -19.53
CA LEU A 121 -7.86 -13.32 -19.87
C LEU A 121 -6.95 -12.54 -20.83
N PRO A 122 -5.63 -12.51 -20.60
CA PRO A 122 -4.73 -11.92 -21.57
C PRO A 122 -4.91 -12.65 -22.92
N PRO A 123 -4.83 -11.94 -24.04
CA PRO A 123 -4.95 -12.58 -25.35
C PRO A 123 -3.87 -13.66 -25.48
N ILE A 124 -4.31 -14.88 -25.78
CA ILE A 124 -3.38 -15.98 -26.12
C ILE A 124 -2.94 -15.72 -27.56
N LEU A 125 -1.73 -15.22 -27.71
CA LEU A 125 -1.12 -15.08 -29.05
C LEU A 125 -0.65 -16.44 -29.52
N PRO A 126 -0.90 -16.79 -30.81
CA PRO A 126 -0.33 -18.00 -31.39
C PRO A 126 1.20 -17.91 -31.40
N ALA A 127 1.85 -19.05 -31.29
CA ALA A 127 3.32 -19.11 -31.42
C ALA A 127 3.74 -18.48 -32.73
N PRO A 128 4.87 -17.72 -32.78
CA PRO A 128 5.37 -17.18 -34.03
C PRO A 128 5.67 -18.32 -35.00
N GLN A 129 5.07 -18.23 -36.19
CA GLN A 129 5.37 -19.19 -37.24
C GLN A 129 6.75 -18.86 -37.81
N ASN A 130 7.69 -19.79 -37.70
CA ASN A 130 8.96 -19.69 -38.38
C ASN A 130 8.71 -19.81 -39.91
N ASN A 131 8.92 -18.72 -40.63
CA ASN A 131 9.01 -18.72 -42.09
C ASN A 131 10.39 -19.20 -42.51
#